data_de3e070f60a3bc5ae8bc6def98b796db
#
_entry.id   de3e070f60a3bc5ae8bc6def98b796db
#
_cell.length_a   1.000
_cell.length_b   1.000
_cell.length_c   1.000
_cell.angle_alpha   90.00
_cell.angle_beta   90.00
_cell.angle_gamma   90.00
#
_symmetry.space_group_name_H-M   'P 1'
#
loop_
_entity.id
_entity.type
_entity.pdbx_description
1 polymer ?
#
loop_
_entity_poly.entity_id
_entity_poly.type
_entity_poly.pdbx_seq_one_letter_code
_entity_poly.pdbx_strand_id
1 'polypeptide(L)'
;LILLLLGGFMLARAVECSGLHRRIAISTLIRLGTSPRRLALGFLVTSAVLSMWISNTATTLMLLPIAISVARRTEEGQDLKGRFTLCLLLCTAYGANVGGIGTLIGTPPNLIFVKNAQDLIPPIEVGFLQWLVLGLPVVVLFLPIMYLLLTRFLIPLPAGENQEGREALREELKNLGPMRSEESRVFLVFLVTALLWVTRGSGDMPGWVHLLGPLLDLEPAEYGKYLNDSIVSVACAIALFIIPSGKG
;
A
#
# COMPACT_ATOMS: atom_id res chain seq x y z
N LEU A 1 -19.99 -0.17 -4.44
CA LEU A 1 -19.02 0.10 -3.36
C LEU A 1 -18.77 -1.12 -2.47
N ILE A 2 -19.80 -1.83 -1.96
CA ILE A 2 -19.63 -3.02 -1.09
C ILE A 2 -18.80 -4.10 -1.80
N LEU A 3 -19.08 -4.38 -3.07
CA LEU A 3 -18.33 -5.37 -3.86
C LEU A 3 -16.86 -4.93 -4.10
N LEU A 4 -16.62 -3.63 -4.27
CA LEU A 4 -15.26 -3.08 -4.38
C LEU A 4 -14.47 -3.33 -3.08
N LEU A 5 -15.09 -3.05 -1.93
CA LEU A 5 -14.52 -3.35 -0.61
C LEU A 5 -14.21 -4.83 -0.44
N LEU A 6 -15.19 -5.68 -0.72
CA LEU A 6 -15.06 -7.13 -0.56
C LEU A 6 -13.90 -7.66 -1.42
N GLY A 7 -13.89 -7.35 -2.72
CA GLY A 7 -12.82 -7.77 -3.62
C GLY A 7 -11.46 -7.19 -3.22
N GLY A 8 -11.41 -5.90 -2.85
CA GLY A 8 -10.20 -5.25 -2.37
C GLY A 8 -9.64 -5.90 -1.09
N PHE A 9 -10.48 -6.24 -0.12
CA PHE A 9 -10.05 -6.94 1.10
C PHE A 9 -9.60 -8.38 0.83
N MET A 10 -10.23 -9.08 -0.12
CA MET A 10 -9.79 -10.41 -0.52
C MET A 10 -8.40 -10.36 -1.17
N LEU A 11 -8.15 -9.39 -2.06
CA LEU A 11 -6.84 -9.14 -2.66
C LEU A 11 -5.80 -8.77 -1.60
N ALA A 12 -6.11 -7.85 -0.69
CA ALA A 12 -5.25 -7.48 0.43
C ALA A 12 -4.92 -8.70 1.30
N ARG A 13 -5.92 -9.53 1.61
CA ARG A 13 -5.71 -10.76 2.39
C ARG A 13 -4.82 -11.77 1.67
N ALA A 14 -4.92 -11.89 0.36
CA ALA A 14 -4.01 -12.74 -0.42
C ALA A 14 -2.56 -12.24 -0.36
N VAL A 15 -2.34 -10.93 -0.46
CA VAL A 15 -1.02 -10.30 -0.30
C VAL A 15 -0.46 -10.56 1.11
N GLU A 16 -1.32 -10.51 2.15
CA GLU A 16 -0.93 -10.84 3.52
C GLU A 16 -0.57 -12.33 3.68
N CYS A 17 -1.45 -13.22 3.26
CA CYS A 17 -1.26 -14.67 3.42
C CYS A 17 -0.06 -15.22 2.65
N SER A 18 0.25 -14.66 1.47
CA SER A 18 1.43 -15.04 0.68
C SER A 18 2.75 -14.56 1.29
N GLY A 19 2.72 -13.55 2.18
CA GLY A 19 3.94 -12.93 2.71
C GLY A 19 4.58 -11.91 1.77
N LEU A 20 3.97 -11.64 0.61
CA LEU A 20 4.47 -10.70 -0.40
C LEU A 20 4.71 -9.30 0.16
N HIS A 21 3.79 -8.81 1.00
CA HIS A 21 3.89 -7.49 1.66
C HIS A 21 5.16 -7.35 2.50
N ARG A 22 5.55 -8.41 3.23
CA ARG A 22 6.78 -8.43 4.03
C ARG A 22 8.03 -8.35 3.16
N ARG A 23 8.04 -9.06 2.04
CA ARG A 23 9.14 -9.02 1.06
C ARG A 23 9.27 -7.63 0.43
N ILE A 24 8.16 -7.04 0.00
CA ILE A 24 8.13 -5.67 -0.55
C ILE A 24 8.69 -4.69 0.49
N ALA A 25 8.24 -4.78 1.75
CA ALA A 25 8.68 -3.93 2.84
C ALA A 25 10.20 -3.98 3.03
N ILE A 26 10.76 -5.17 3.26
CA ILE A 26 12.18 -5.34 3.55
C ILE A 26 13.03 -4.93 2.33
N SER A 27 12.61 -5.28 1.11
CA SER A 27 13.31 -4.90 -0.11
C SER A 27 13.36 -3.39 -0.31
N THR A 28 12.27 -2.69 0.02
CA THR A 28 12.18 -1.22 -0.06
C THR A 28 13.08 -0.56 0.99
N LEU A 29 13.06 -1.06 2.23
CA LEU A 29 13.90 -0.56 3.32
C LEU A 29 15.40 -0.67 3.00
N ILE A 30 15.84 -1.82 2.46
CA ILE A 30 17.24 -2.01 2.07
C ILE A 30 17.67 -1.04 0.97
N ARG A 31 16.79 -0.77 -0.02
CA ARG A 31 17.08 0.13 -1.15
C ARG A 31 17.17 1.60 -0.74
N LEU A 32 16.36 2.04 0.22
CA LEU A 32 16.34 3.43 0.68
C LEU A 32 17.57 3.80 1.53
N GLY A 33 18.28 2.81 2.07
CA GLY A 33 19.52 2.98 2.81
C GLY A 33 19.35 2.81 4.31
N THR A 34 20.48 2.78 5.01
CA THR A 34 20.58 2.24 6.39
C THR A 34 20.98 3.26 7.45
N SER A 35 21.26 4.52 7.10
CA SER A 35 21.44 5.55 8.14
C SER A 35 20.15 5.74 8.94
N PRO A 36 20.20 6.13 10.24
CA PRO A 36 19.00 6.31 11.05
C PRO A 36 17.92 7.18 10.40
N ARG A 37 18.32 8.26 9.76
CA ARG A 37 17.39 9.13 9.01
C ARG A 37 16.78 8.43 7.79
N ARG A 38 17.58 7.68 7.04
CA ARG A 38 17.10 6.95 5.86
C ARG A 38 16.21 5.77 6.26
N LEU A 39 16.50 5.10 7.39
CA LEU A 39 15.63 4.07 7.94
C LEU A 39 14.27 4.66 8.34
N ALA A 40 14.26 5.81 9.04
CA ALA A 40 13.01 6.50 9.39
C ALA A 40 12.20 6.85 8.14
N LEU A 41 12.84 7.40 7.09
CA LEU A 41 12.19 7.65 5.81
C LEU A 41 11.70 6.34 5.16
N GLY A 42 12.52 5.31 5.20
CA GLY A 42 12.20 3.99 4.67
C GLY A 42 10.95 3.41 5.31
N PHE A 43 10.87 3.40 6.64
CA PHE A 43 9.69 2.91 7.36
C PHE A 43 8.45 3.76 7.08
N LEU A 44 8.57 5.08 7.04
CA LEU A 44 7.48 5.99 6.72
C LEU A 44 6.91 5.73 5.32
N VAL A 45 7.78 5.70 4.30
CA VAL A 45 7.39 5.50 2.89
C VAL A 45 6.88 4.08 2.66
N THR A 46 7.57 3.07 3.18
CA THR A 46 7.16 1.67 3.04
C THR A 46 5.80 1.43 3.67
N SER A 47 5.58 1.95 4.87
CA SER A 47 4.31 1.86 5.57
C SER A 47 3.20 2.56 4.77
N ALA A 48 3.47 3.75 4.23
CA ALA A 48 2.51 4.47 3.42
C ALA A 48 2.13 3.70 2.14
N VAL A 49 3.12 3.21 1.38
CA VAL A 49 2.89 2.46 0.14
C VAL A 49 2.09 1.18 0.39
N LEU A 50 2.42 0.43 1.43
CA LEU A 50 1.68 -0.78 1.79
C LEU A 50 0.25 -0.47 2.24
N SER A 51 0.08 0.58 3.04
CA SER A 51 -1.22 0.95 3.58
C SER A 51 -2.18 1.55 2.55
N MET A 52 -1.70 1.91 1.37
CA MET A 52 -2.57 2.21 0.23
C MET A 52 -3.41 1.00 -0.21
N TRP A 53 -2.95 -0.23 0.10
CA TRP A 53 -3.52 -1.47 -0.43
C TRP A 53 -3.99 -2.43 0.67
N ILE A 54 -3.39 -2.35 1.84
CA ILE A 54 -3.65 -3.19 3.01
C ILE A 54 -4.08 -2.26 4.15
N SER A 55 -4.90 -2.73 5.09
CA SER A 55 -5.35 -1.89 6.19
C SER A 55 -4.19 -1.29 6.99
N ASN A 56 -4.37 -0.07 7.51
CA ASN A 56 -3.36 0.63 8.31
C ASN A 56 -2.89 -0.22 9.50
N THR A 57 -3.84 -0.89 10.16
CA THR A 57 -3.54 -1.76 11.30
C THR A 57 -2.68 -2.96 10.90
N ALA A 58 -3.03 -3.66 9.82
CA ALA A 58 -2.26 -4.81 9.34
C ALA A 58 -0.84 -4.38 8.92
N THR A 59 -0.72 -3.27 8.21
CA THR A 59 0.57 -2.69 7.82
C THR A 59 1.43 -2.37 9.04
N THR A 60 0.87 -1.68 10.03
CA THR A 60 1.58 -1.29 11.24
C THR A 60 2.01 -2.50 12.06
N LEU A 61 1.12 -3.46 12.31
CA LEU A 61 1.42 -4.67 13.08
C LEU A 61 2.49 -5.54 12.41
N MET A 62 2.50 -5.62 11.08
CA MET A 62 3.50 -6.37 10.33
C MET A 62 4.88 -5.71 10.39
N LEU A 63 4.95 -4.38 10.26
CA LEU A 63 6.21 -3.65 10.31
C LEU A 63 6.76 -3.50 11.73
N LEU A 64 5.92 -3.61 12.76
CA LEU A 64 6.29 -3.43 14.16
C LEU A 64 7.48 -4.29 14.60
N PRO A 65 7.49 -5.64 14.43
CA PRO A 65 8.62 -6.46 14.83
C PRO A 65 9.90 -6.13 14.05
N ILE A 66 9.79 -5.78 12.78
CA ILE A 66 10.94 -5.37 11.95
C ILE A 66 11.49 -4.03 12.45
N ALA A 67 10.61 -3.06 12.74
CA ALA A 67 11.01 -1.76 13.28
C ALA A 67 11.73 -1.89 14.63
N ILE A 68 11.21 -2.73 15.52
CA ILE A 68 11.83 -2.99 16.84
C ILE A 68 13.19 -3.69 16.68
N SER A 69 13.30 -4.70 15.81
CA SER A 69 14.55 -5.43 15.58
C SER A 69 15.64 -4.51 15.03
N VAL A 70 15.31 -3.72 14.02
CA VAL A 70 16.23 -2.74 13.41
C VAL A 70 16.60 -1.63 14.39
N ALA A 71 15.64 -1.14 15.17
CA ALA A 71 15.88 -0.08 16.13
C ALA A 71 16.82 -0.51 17.25
N ARG A 72 16.60 -1.69 17.85
CA ARG A 72 17.44 -2.21 18.93
C ARG A 72 18.89 -2.35 18.48
N ARG A 73 19.15 -2.98 17.35
CA ARG A 73 20.52 -3.13 16.82
C ARG A 73 21.17 -1.78 16.51
N THR A 74 20.42 -0.81 15.98
CA THR A 74 20.91 0.54 15.74
C THR A 74 21.26 1.27 17.04
N GLU A 75 20.46 1.12 18.08
CA GLU A 75 20.68 1.75 19.38
C GLU A 75 21.83 1.14 20.16
N GLU A 76 22.11 -0.16 19.99
CA GLU A 76 23.28 -0.82 20.58
C GLU A 76 24.61 -0.23 20.09
N GLY A 77 24.65 0.21 18.81
CA GLY A 77 25.82 0.88 18.22
C GLY A 77 25.87 2.40 18.41
N GLN A 78 24.82 3.02 18.93
CA GLN A 78 24.70 4.47 19.09
C GLN A 78 23.90 4.82 20.36
N ASP A 79 24.33 5.80 21.15
CA ASP A 79 23.65 6.23 22.40
C ASP A 79 22.32 6.99 22.09
N LEU A 80 21.33 6.29 21.56
CA LEU A 80 20.03 6.85 21.15
C LEU A 80 18.89 6.63 22.16
N LYS A 81 19.14 5.86 23.24
CA LYS A 81 18.28 5.69 24.44
C LYS A 81 16.77 5.54 24.16
N GLY A 82 16.38 4.66 23.24
CA GLY A 82 14.98 4.41 22.88
C GLY A 82 14.35 5.47 21.98
N ARG A 83 15.04 6.56 21.66
CA ARG A 83 14.54 7.63 20.80
C ARG A 83 14.38 7.20 19.35
N PHE A 84 15.31 6.37 18.87
CA PHE A 84 15.22 5.85 17.50
C PHE A 84 14.08 4.84 17.35
N THR A 85 13.92 3.96 18.33
CA THR A 85 12.77 3.05 18.40
C THR A 85 11.46 3.83 18.32
N LEU A 86 11.29 4.86 19.16
CA LEU A 86 10.09 5.68 19.14
C LEU A 86 9.88 6.34 17.77
N CYS A 87 10.94 6.88 17.17
CA CYS A 87 10.85 7.51 15.84
C CYS A 87 10.40 6.52 14.77
N LEU A 88 10.96 5.30 14.72
CA LEU A 88 10.56 4.29 13.75
C LEU A 88 9.11 3.84 13.93
N LEU A 89 8.67 3.67 15.17
CA LEU A 89 7.28 3.31 15.47
C LEU A 89 6.30 4.40 15.02
N LEU A 90 6.63 5.67 15.30
CA LEU A 90 5.82 6.80 14.85
C LEU A 90 5.84 6.94 13.32
N CYS A 91 7.00 6.79 12.67
CA CYS A 91 7.10 6.77 11.21
C CYS A 91 6.23 5.66 10.59
N THR A 92 6.22 4.47 11.19
CA THR A 92 5.41 3.36 10.73
C THR A 92 3.92 3.67 10.87
N ALA A 93 3.47 4.14 12.03
CA ALA A 93 2.07 4.41 12.31
C ALA A 93 1.53 5.57 11.48
N TYR A 94 2.24 6.70 11.43
CA TYR A 94 1.83 7.85 10.64
C TYR A 94 1.95 7.60 9.13
N GLY A 95 2.98 6.84 8.70
CA GLY A 95 3.10 6.40 7.32
C GLY A 95 1.88 5.60 6.88
N ALA A 96 1.44 4.63 7.70
CA ALA A 96 0.24 3.85 7.42
C ALA A 96 -1.02 4.73 7.33
N ASN A 97 -1.20 5.65 8.28
CA ASN A 97 -2.38 6.52 8.29
C ASN A 97 -2.43 7.47 7.08
N VAL A 98 -1.30 8.09 6.75
CA VAL A 98 -1.19 8.97 5.58
C VAL A 98 -1.35 8.18 4.30
N GLY A 99 -0.68 7.02 4.18
CA GLY A 99 -0.76 6.16 3.01
C GLY A 99 -2.17 5.66 2.72
N GLY A 100 -2.93 5.30 3.75
CA GLY A 100 -4.31 4.84 3.62
C GLY A 100 -5.24 5.81 2.88
N ILE A 101 -4.91 7.11 2.84
CA ILE A 101 -5.67 8.12 2.09
C ILE A 101 -5.43 7.97 0.57
N GLY A 102 -4.28 7.42 0.16
CA GLY A 102 -3.81 7.43 -1.22
C GLY A 102 -4.66 6.65 -2.21
N THR A 103 -5.35 5.60 -1.80
CA THR A 103 -6.26 4.84 -2.66
C THR A 103 -7.65 4.70 -2.06
N LEU A 104 -8.62 4.40 -2.91
CA LEU A 104 -10.01 4.26 -2.50
C LEU A 104 -10.22 3.13 -1.48
N ILE A 105 -9.44 2.06 -1.58
CA ILE A 105 -9.52 0.86 -0.72
C ILE A 105 -8.57 0.89 0.48
N GLY A 106 -7.66 1.88 0.56
CA GLY A 106 -6.64 1.94 1.61
C GLY A 106 -7.21 2.07 3.02
N THR A 107 -8.31 2.81 3.19
CA THR A 107 -8.98 2.94 4.48
C THR A 107 -10.49 3.11 4.33
N PRO A 108 -11.33 2.52 5.22
CA PRO A 108 -12.79 2.59 5.13
C PRO A 108 -13.38 4.01 5.04
N PRO A 109 -12.87 5.05 5.72
CA PRO A 109 -13.36 6.41 5.58
C PRO A 109 -13.40 6.95 4.15
N ASN A 110 -12.47 6.52 3.28
CA ASN A 110 -12.46 6.94 1.87
C ASN A 110 -13.76 6.53 1.16
N LEU A 111 -14.23 5.31 1.41
CA LEU A 111 -15.46 4.79 0.82
C LEU A 111 -16.72 5.42 1.41
N ILE A 112 -16.69 5.77 2.70
CA ILE A 112 -17.77 6.54 3.33
C ILE A 112 -17.88 7.91 2.68
N PHE A 113 -16.74 8.58 2.43
CA PHE A 113 -16.72 9.85 1.71
C PHE A 113 -17.33 9.72 0.30
N VAL A 114 -16.93 8.71 -0.47
CA VAL A 114 -17.47 8.48 -1.82
C VAL A 114 -18.96 8.18 -1.77
N LYS A 115 -19.43 7.41 -0.79
CA LYS A 115 -20.86 7.15 -0.63
C LYS A 115 -21.62 8.45 -0.36
N ASN A 116 -21.15 9.29 0.53
CA ASN A 116 -21.76 10.58 0.82
C ASN A 116 -21.72 11.52 -0.42
N ALA A 117 -20.66 11.48 -1.22
CA ALA A 117 -20.58 12.26 -2.45
C ALA A 117 -21.61 11.82 -3.50
N GLN A 118 -21.93 10.54 -3.59
CA GLN A 118 -22.97 10.00 -4.45
C GLN A 118 -24.38 10.41 -4.02
N ASP A 119 -24.59 10.72 -2.75
CA ASP A 119 -25.88 11.16 -2.20
C ASP A 119 -26.10 12.69 -2.37
N LEU A 120 -25.14 13.43 -2.92
CA LEU A 120 -25.28 14.86 -3.24
C LEU A 120 -26.17 15.11 -4.47
N ILE A 121 -26.61 16.36 -4.64
CA ILE A 121 -27.41 16.79 -5.79
C ILE A 121 -26.69 17.98 -6.47
N PRO A 122 -26.13 17.79 -7.68
CA PRO A 122 -26.04 16.54 -8.44
C PRO A 122 -25.06 15.53 -7.83
N PRO A 123 -25.26 14.23 -8.05
CA PRO A 123 -24.37 13.20 -7.50
C PRO A 123 -22.98 13.29 -8.14
N ILE A 124 -21.96 13.08 -7.30
CA ILE A 124 -20.55 13.05 -7.73
C ILE A 124 -20.08 11.60 -7.75
N GLU A 125 -19.76 11.12 -8.95
CA GLU A 125 -19.19 9.77 -9.10
C GLU A 125 -17.68 9.84 -8.96
N VAL A 126 -17.15 9.10 -7.98
CA VAL A 126 -15.71 8.98 -7.74
C VAL A 126 -15.30 7.51 -7.87
N GLY A 127 -14.60 7.20 -8.96
CA GLY A 127 -13.98 5.90 -9.19
C GLY A 127 -12.57 5.83 -8.61
N PHE A 128 -11.92 4.69 -8.80
CA PHE A 128 -10.58 4.45 -8.26
C PHE A 128 -9.54 5.46 -8.76
N LEU A 129 -9.51 5.74 -10.05
CA LEU A 129 -8.55 6.68 -10.65
C LEU A 129 -8.79 8.11 -10.18
N GLN A 130 -10.07 8.58 -10.13
CA GLN A 130 -10.38 9.91 -9.63
C GLN A 130 -9.94 10.08 -8.18
N TRP A 131 -10.18 9.07 -7.34
CA TRP A 131 -9.68 9.09 -5.97
C TRP A 131 -8.16 9.14 -5.92
N LEU A 132 -7.45 8.33 -6.72
CA LEU A 132 -5.99 8.29 -6.76
C LEU A 132 -5.40 9.66 -7.12
N VAL A 133 -6.00 10.35 -8.11
CA VAL A 133 -5.58 11.70 -8.52
C VAL A 133 -5.74 12.73 -7.40
N LEU A 134 -6.72 12.57 -6.53
CA LEU A 134 -6.95 13.44 -5.37
C LEU A 134 -6.12 13.03 -4.15
N GLY A 135 -6.08 11.75 -3.83
CA GLY A 135 -5.46 11.22 -2.62
C GLY A 135 -3.94 11.14 -2.69
N LEU A 136 -3.39 10.75 -3.84
CA LEU A 136 -1.94 10.61 -3.98
C LEU A 136 -1.16 11.92 -3.78
N PRO A 137 -1.57 13.07 -4.33
CA PRO A 137 -0.93 14.35 -4.03
C PRO A 137 -0.94 14.69 -2.54
N VAL A 138 -2.03 14.37 -1.82
CA VAL A 138 -2.11 14.57 -0.37
C VAL A 138 -1.05 13.72 0.33
N VAL A 139 -0.94 12.43 -0.03
CA VAL A 139 0.09 11.54 0.54
C VAL A 139 1.49 12.06 0.25
N VAL A 140 1.78 12.44 -1.01
CA VAL A 140 3.08 12.96 -1.43
C VAL A 140 3.46 14.25 -0.69
N LEU A 141 2.48 15.10 -0.41
CA LEU A 141 2.70 16.34 0.36
C LEU A 141 2.92 16.06 1.86
N PHE A 142 2.13 15.18 2.46
CA PHE A 142 2.17 14.94 3.90
C PHE A 142 3.37 14.09 4.33
N LEU A 143 3.84 13.14 3.52
CA LEU A 143 4.98 12.28 3.88
C LEU A 143 6.27 13.09 4.18
N PRO A 144 6.72 14.04 3.33
CA PRO A 144 7.87 14.88 3.66
C PRO A 144 7.66 15.73 4.92
N ILE A 145 6.45 16.27 5.12
CA ILE A 145 6.11 17.06 6.31
C ILE A 145 6.26 16.19 7.56
N MET A 146 5.67 14.99 7.56
CA MET A 146 5.78 14.05 8.68
C MET A 146 7.21 13.60 8.91
N TYR A 147 7.96 13.33 7.84
CA TYR A 147 9.38 12.99 7.93
C TYR A 147 10.20 14.09 8.61
N LEU A 148 10.06 15.33 8.16
CA LEU A 148 10.78 16.46 8.74
C LEU A 148 10.35 16.71 10.19
N LEU A 149 9.05 16.66 10.46
CA LEU A 149 8.52 16.83 11.82
C LEU A 149 9.11 15.81 12.78
N LEU A 150 9.07 14.52 12.42
CA LEU A 150 9.53 13.43 13.28
C LEU A 150 11.05 13.41 13.44
N THR A 151 11.80 13.55 12.33
CA THR A 151 13.26 13.32 12.35
C THR A 151 14.12 14.55 12.61
N ARG A 152 13.55 15.76 12.49
CA ARG A 152 14.31 17.01 12.67
C ARG A 152 13.81 17.82 13.87
N PHE A 153 12.50 17.86 14.10
CA PHE A 153 11.93 18.70 15.17
C PHE A 153 11.65 17.90 16.44
N LEU A 154 11.00 16.76 16.36
CA LEU A 154 10.60 15.98 17.55
C LEU A 154 11.74 15.07 18.04
N ILE A 155 12.35 14.31 17.14
CA ILE A 155 13.38 13.32 17.46
C ILE A 155 14.57 13.51 16.51
N PRO A 156 15.47 14.47 16.78
CA PRO A 156 16.64 14.66 15.93
C PRO A 156 17.49 13.39 15.84
N LEU A 157 17.64 12.87 14.61
CA LEU A 157 18.41 11.66 14.34
C LEU A 157 19.78 12.00 13.74
N PRO A 158 20.84 11.25 14.10
CA PRO A 158 22.17 11.39 13.49
C PRO A 158 22.14 10.99 12.01
N ALA A 159 23.12 11.52 11.24
CA ALA A 159 23.24 11.26 9.81
C ALA A 159 24.27 10.15 9.47
N GLY A 160 24.89 9.54 10.48
CA GLY A 160 25.94 8.55 10.31
C GLY A 160 25.48 7.25 9.61
N GLU A 161 26.42 6.51 9.05
CA GLU A 161 26.14 5.16 8.55
C GLU A 161 25.82 4.22 9.72
N ASN A 162 24.91 3.29 9.47
CA ASN A 162 24.48 2.29 10.44
C ASN A 162 24.59 0.89 9.81
N GLN A 163 25.70 0.22 10.10
CA GLN A 163 25.95 -1.13 9.59
C GLN A 163 25.03 -2.15 10.27
N GLU A 164 24.80 -2.01 11.56
CA GLU A 164 23.97 -2.92 12.36
C GLU A 164 22.51 -2.97 11.86
N GLY A 165 21.94 -1.81 11.55
CA GLY A 165 20.61 -1.75 10.95
C GLY A 165 20.54 -2.38 9.56
N ARG A 166 21.63 -2.29 8.78
CA ARG A 166 21.74 -2.94 7.46
C ARG A 166 21.80 -4.46 7.59
N GLU A 167 22.56 -4.96 8.54
CA GLU A 167 22.68 -6.39 8.80
C GLU A 167 21.36 -6.97 9.28
N ALA A 168 20.64 -6.27 10.17
CA ALA A 168 19.31 -6.67 10.62
C ALA A 168 18.34 -6.86 9.44
N LEU A 169 18.27 -5.90 8.53
CA LEU A 169 17.39 -5.98 7.36
C LEU A 169 17.81 -7.10 6.38
N ARG A 170 19.12 -7.30 6.19
CA ARG A 170 19.63 -8.40 5.35
C ARG A 170 19.33 -9.77 5.93
N GLU A 171 19.44 -9.92 7.24
CA GLU A 171 19.09 -11.14 7.94
C GLU A 171 17.59 -11.44 7.80
N GLU A 172 16.73 -10.42 7.97
CA GLU A 172 15.29 -10.55 7.74
C GLU A 172 14.98 -10.97 6.29
N LEU A 173 15.67 -10.39 5.30
CA LEU A 173 15.51 -10.77 3.90
C LEU A 173 15.97 -12.21 3.64
N LYS A 174 17.09 -12.62 4.25
CA LYS A 174 17.62 -13.98 4.14
C LYS A 174 16.64 -15.01 4.75
N ASN A 175 16.03 -14.67 5.88
CA ASN A 175 15.04 -15.52 6.54
C ASN A 175 13.76 -15.72 5.71
N LEU A 176 13.42 -14.77 4.81
CA LEU A 176 12.31 -14.94 3.88
C LEU A 176 12.61 -15.95 2.76
N GLY A 177 13.90 -16.21 2.48
CA GLY A 177 14.32 -17.08 1.39
C GLY A 177 13.99 -16.55 -0.01
N PRO A 178 14.06 -17.40 -1.05
CA PRO A 178 13.71 -17.02 -2.42
C PRO A 178 12.22 -16.69 -2.55
N MET A 179 11.87 -15.93 -3.59
CA MET A 179 10.47 -15.61 -3.89
C MET A 179 9.70 -16.88 -4.24
N ARG A 180 8.61 -17.11 -3.54
CA ARG A 180 7.77 -18.30 -3.75
C ARG A 180 6.85 -18.08 -4.96
N SER A 181 6.44 -19.18 -5.61
CA SER A 181 5.49 -19.10 -6.72
C SER A 181 4.15 -18.47 -6.32
N GLU A 182 3.70 -18.69 -5.09
CA GLU A 182 2.53 -18.04 -4.50
C GLU A 182 2.66 -16.51 -4.47
N GLU A 183 3.79 -15.99 -3.98
CA GLU A 183 4.09 -14.55 -3.92
C GLU A 183 4.05 -13.93 -5.33
N SER A 184 4.67 -14.61 -6.31
CA SER A 184 4.71 -14.12 -7.70
C SER A 184 3.32 -14.08 -8.34
N ARG A 185 2.48 -15.09 -8.11
CA ARG A 185 1.13 -15.16 -8.66
C ARG A 185 0.23 -14.09 -8.04
N VAL A 186 0.27 -13.95 -6.72
CA VAL A 186 -0.47 -12.89 -6.01
C VAL A 186 0.00 -11.52 -6.47
N PHE A 187 1.30 -11.31 -6.63
CA PHE A 187 1.85 -10.06 -7.16
C PHE A 187 1.34 -9.75 -8.57
N LEU A 188 1.31 -10.76 -9.46
CA LEU A 188 0.82 -10.58 -10.82
C LEU A 188 -0.67 -10.22 -10.84
N VAL A 189 -1.51 -10.95 -10.10
CA VAL A 189 -2.96 -10.65 -10.02
C VAL A 189 -3.19 -9.26 -9.45
N PHE A 190 -2.46 -8.90 -8.40
CA PHE A 190 -2.54 -7.59 -7.79
C PHE A 190 -2.13 -6.48 -8.78
N LEU A 191 -1.03 -6.66 -9.52
CA LEU A 191 -0.57 -5.71 -10.53
C LEU A 191 -1.60 -5.55 -11.66
N VAL A 192 -2.17 -6.65 -12.14
CA VAL A 192 -3.22 -6.64 -13.16
C VAL A 192 -4.45 -5.88 -12.64
N THR A 193 -4.87 -6.13 -11.39
CA THR A 193 -6.00 -5.42 -10.78
C THR A 193 -5.75 -3.90 -10.74
N ALA A 194 -4.57 -3.49 -10.25
CA ALA A 194 -4.20 -2.08 -10.17
C ALA A 194 -4.17 -1.41 -11.56
N LEU A 195 -3.61 -2.11 -12.55
CA LEU A 195 -3.59 -1.63 -13.94
C LEU A 195 -5.00 -1.50 -14.51
N LEU A 196 -5.87 -2.48 -14.30
CA LEU A 196 -7.25 -2.43 -14.76
C LEU A 196 -8.03 -1.27 -14.11
N TRP A 197 -7.81 -0.98 -12.83
CA TRP A 197 -8.44 0.18 -12.18
C TRP A 197 -7.94 1.51 -12.74
N VAL A 198 -6.64 1.66 -12.95
CA VAL A 198 -6.03 2.90 -13.47
C VAL A 198 -6.38 3.13 -14.93
N THR A 199 -6.42 2.07 -15.75
CA THR A 199 -6.65 2.16 -17.20
C THR A 199 -8.11 1.95 -17.59
N ARG A 200 -9.03 1.86 -16.64
CA ARG A 200 -10.46 1.64 -16.90
C ARG A 200 -11.06 2.66 -17.88
N GLY A 201 -10.64 3.89 -17.75
CA GLY A 201 -11.27 5.03 -18.42
C GLY A 201 -12.39 5.62 -17.55
N SER A 202 -12.61 6.92 -17.69
CA SER A 202 -13.65 7.65 -16.94
C SER A 202 -13.99 8.95 -17.68
N GLY A 203 -15.27 9.23 -17.86
CA GLY A 203 -15.73 10.38 -18.62
C GLY A 203 -15.12 10.39 -20.03
N ASP A 204 -14.44 11.47 -20.39
CA ASP A 204 -13.81 11.65 -21.71
C ASP A 204 -12.46 10.93 -21.86
N MET A 205 -11.93 10.31 -20.80
CA MET A 205 -10.67 9.56 -20.89
C MET A 205 -10.93 8.16 -21.46
N PRO A 206 -10.35 7.80 -22.62
CA PRO A 206 -10.48 6.48 -23.18
C PRO A 206 -9.80 5.45 -22.28
N GLY A 207 -10.42 4.28 -22.11
CA GLY A 207 -9.87 3.15 -21.35
C GLY A 207 -10.35 1.83 -21.93
N TRP A 208 -9.95 0.73 -21.30
CA TRP A 208 -10.33 -0.63 -21.76
C TRP A 208 -11.84 -0.85 -21.77
N VAL A 209 -12.60 -0.07 -21.02
CA VAL A 209 -14.07 -0.10 -21.01
C VAL A 209 -14.64 0.23 -22.40
N HIS A 210 -14.04 1.18 -23.11
CA HIS A 210 -14.45 1.57 -24.45
C HIS A 210 -14.08 0.52 -25.52
N LEU A 211 -13.13 -0.38 -25.21
CA LEU A 211 -12.77 -1.50 -26.08
C LEU A 211 -13.69 -2.71 -25.85
N LEU A 212 -14.00 -3.00 -24.58
CA LEU A 212 -14.82 -4.18 -24.22
C LEU A 212 -16.33 -3.91 -24.30
N GLY A 213 -16.78 -2.68 -24.07
CA GLY A 213 -18.19 -2.33 -24.10
C GLY A 213 -18.89 -2.72 -25.41
N PRO A 214 -18.39 -2.31 -26.59
CA PRO A 214 -18.93 -2.71 -27.86
C PRO A 214 -18.89 -4.21 -28.13
N LEU A 215 -17.87 -4.91 -27.60
CA LEU A 215 -17.72 -6.36 -27.74
C LEU A 215 -18.77 -7.15 -26.95
N LEU A 216 -19.34 -6.52 -25.92
CA LEU A 216 -20.36 -7.06 -25.03
C LEU A 216 -21.77 -6.53 -25.36
N ASP A 217 -21.93 -5.85 -26.50
CA ASP A 217 -23.17 -5.20 -26.93
C ASP A 217 -23.75 -4.22 -25.90
N LEU A 218 -22.87 -3.54 -25.14
CA LEU A 218 -23.25 -2.53 -24.14
C LEU A 218 -23.25 -1.13 -24.76
N GLU A 219 -24.24 -0.31 -24.40
CA GLU A 219 -24.25 1.09 -24.74
C GLU A 219 -23.28 1.88 -23.82
N PRO A 220 -22.69 3.01 -24.30
CA PRO A 220 -21.77 3.83 -23.49
C PRO A 220 -22.34 4.25 -22.13
N ALA A 221 -23.67 4.49 -22.05
CA ALA A 221 -24.37 4.82 -20.81
C ALA A 221 -24.37 3.67 -19.78
N GLU A 222 -24.15 2.43 -20.22
CA GLU A 222 -24.20 1.24 -19.38
C GLU A 222 -22.82 0.84 -18.83
N TYR A 223 -21.72 1.41 -19.38
CA TYR A 223 -20.35 1.03 -18.97
C TYR A 223 -20.13 1.21 -17.48
N GLY A 224 -20.60 2.31 -16.89
CA GLY A 224 -20.49 2.56 -15.46
C GLY A 224 -21.21 1.52 -14.59
N LYS A 225 -22.27 0.90 -15.13
CA LYS A 225 -23.06 -0.13 -14.44
C LYS A 225 -22.41 -1.50 -14.52
N TYR A 226 -21.96 -1.93 -15.70
CA TYR A 226 -21.49 -3.29 -15.96
C TYR A 226 -19.97 -3.43 -16.00
N LEU A 227 -19.19 -2.35 -16.23
CA LEU A 227 -17.73 -2.38 -16.31
C LEU A 227 -17.11 -1.40 -15.30
N ASN A 228 -17.44 -1.59 -14.02
CA ASN A 228 -16.99 -0.75 -12.92
C ASN A 228 -15.83 -1.37 -12.10
N ASP A 229 -15.22 -0.56 -11.23
CA ASP A 229 -14.09 -0.96 -10.39
C ASP A 229 -14.43 -2.15 -9.48
N SER A 230 -15.70 -2.32 -9.09
CA SER A 230 -16.16 -3.43 -8.26
C SER A 230 -16.09 -4.77 -8.98
N ILE A 231 -16.39 -4.80 -10.27
CA ILE A 231 -16.32 -6.02 -11.08
C ILE A 231 -14.87 -6.45 -11.24
N VAL A 232 -13.98 -5.51 -11.50
CA VAL A 232 -12.53 -5.78 -11.58
C VAL A 232 -12.04 -6.40 -10.27
N SER A 233 -12.38 -5.80 -9.12
CA SER A 233 -11.92 -6.30 -7.82
C SER A 233 -12.42 -7.71 -7.53
N VAL A 234 -13.70 -7.99 -7.78
CA VAL A 234 -14.30 -9.32 -7.53
C VAL A 234 -13.76 -10.36 -8.52
N ALA A 235 -13.66 -10.02 -9.81
CA ALA A 235 -13.13 -10.94 -10.82
C ALA A 235 -11.67 -11.35 -10.51
N CYS A 236 -10.82 -10.37 -10.17
CA CYS A 236 -9.44 -10.64 -9.80
C CYS A 236 -9.32 -11.40 -8.47
N ALA A 237 -10.20 -11.11 -7.50
CA ALA A 237 -10.27 -11.90 -6.27
C ALA A 237 -10.68 -13.36 -6.54
N ILE A 238 -11.68 -13.60 -7.39
CA ILE A 238 -12.07 -14.96 -7.80
C ILE A 238 -10.91 -15.67 -8.52
N ALA A 239 -10.17 -14.97 -9.39
CA ALA A 239 -9.01 -15.53 -10.07
C ALA A 239 -7.98 -16.11 -9.09
N LEU A 240 -7.78 -15.48 -7.92
CA LEU A 240 -6.89 -15.99 -6.88
C LEU A 240 -7.30 -17.32 -6.28
N PHE A 241 -8.59 -17.66 -6.29
CA PHE A 241 -9.06 -18.99 -5.83
C PHE A 241 -8.87 -20.06 -6.89
N ILE A 242 -8.85 -19.68 -8.17
CA ILE A 242 -8.70 -20.60 -9.30
C ILE A 242 -7.22 -20.90 -9.56
N ILE A 243 -6.34 -19.92 -9.34
CA ILE A 243 -4.90 -20.06 -9.57
C ILE A 243 -4.31 -21.01 -8.52
N PRO A 244 -3.68 -22.13 -8.90
CA PRO A 244 -3.09 -23.08 -7.94
C PRO A 244 -2.05 -22.39 -7.06
N SER A 245 -1.97 -22.73 -5.77
CA SER A 245 -0.97 -22.15 -4.86
C SER A 245 0.47 -22.58 -5.18
N GLY A 246 0.63 -23.69 -5.90
CA GLY A 246 1.95 -24.25 -6.21
C GLY A 246 2.59 -25.02 -5.05
N LYS A 247 1.80 -25.32 -4.01
CA LYS A 247 2.14 -26.33 -3.02
C LYS A 247 1.78 -27.67 -3.59
N GLY A 248 2.68 -28.29 -4.30
CA GLY A 248 2.70 -29.69 -4.69
C GLY A 248 3.75 -30.41 -3.91
#